data_91b44eb9187d3c4ad13d125ca22b80e9
#
_entry.id   91b44eb9187d3c4ad13d125ca22b80e9
#
_cell.length_a   1.000
_cell.length_b   1.000
_cell.length_c   1.000
_cell.angle_alpha   90.00
_cell.angle_beta   90.00
_cell.angle_gamma   90.00
#
_symmetry.space_group_name_H-M   'P 1'
#
loop_
_entity.id
_entity.type
_entity.pdbx_description
1 polymer ?
#
loop_
_entity_poly.entity_id
_entity_poly.type
_entity_poly.pdbx_seq_one_letter_code
_entity_poly.pdbx_strand_id
1 'polypeptide(L)'
;VAEEEGVQATNLNEDLANEEVKKETQVFFREICGFLENTFDIFRTKEIISYNHIIEQIKKIIPFIREKRHFILDMSNLKVTEHNYLISHSVKTAIVSIALADFLKLPPHKTIELGAAALMHKVGMLKLPETILTNPGGLKENEWNAIKAYPILGYKILQAAAFPPAVSMAVLEHQERNNGTGYPRKISGDQISFYGKVIAVISSYCAAIEKRPFKSGKDAHNGILDILKDMGKQYDDKVVKALIFTLSFYPIGTKVLLSNNSIAVVTKTNTANPKEPVIRVLTAEDGT
;
A
#
# COMPACT_ATOMS: atom_id res chain seq x y z
N VAL A 1 7.71 22.55 35.24
CA VAL A 1 6.58 21.92 35.94
C VAL A 1 5.52 21.69 34.89
N ALA A 2 5.53 20.53 34.25
CA ALA A 2 4.47 20.04 33.38
C ALA A 2 3.66 19.06 34.24
N GLU A 3 2.38 19.36 34.34
CA GLU A 3 1.42 18.56 35.09
C GLU A 3 1.31 17.15 34.53
N GLU A 4 1.36 16.17 35.41
CA GLU A 4 1.03 14.77 35.19
C GLU A 4 -0.47 14.66 34.84
N GLU A 5 -0.83 14.74 33.55
CA GLU A 5 -2.12 14.27 33.12
C GLU A 5 -2.08 12.75 32.97
N GLY A 6 -2.89 12.10 33.81
CA GLY A 6 -2.95 10.71 34.12
C GLY A 6 -2.89 9.75 32.95
N VAL A 7 -2.09 8.71 33.12
CA VAL A 7 -2.23 7.43 32.46
C VAL A 7 -3.64 6.90 32.76
N GLN A 8 -4.60 7.16 31.83
CA GLN A 8 -5.90 6.51 31.92
C GLN A 8 -5.69 5.02 31.69
N ALA A 9 -6.02 4.23 32.71
CA ALA A 9 -6.16 2.79 32.56
C ALA A 9 -7.07 2.55 31.35
N THR A 10 -6.55 1.91 30.32
CA THR A 10 -7.30 1.54 29.13
C THR A 10 -8.50 0.72 29.58
N ASN A 11 -9.70 1.20 29.24
CA ASN A 11 -10.94 0.58 29.65
C ASN A 11 -11.00 -0.80 28.96
N LEU A 12 -11.09 -1.89 29.70
CA LEU A 12 -11.11 -3.27 29.18
C LEU A 12 -12.10 -3.42 28.01
N ASN A 13 -13.22 -2.69 28.04
CA ASN A 13 -14.21 -2.65 26.97
C ASN A 13 -13.68 -1.99 25.68
N GLU A 14 -12.80 -0.98 25.80
CA GLU A 14 -12.18 -0.33 24.62
C GLU A 14 -11.16 -1.26 23.96
N ASP A 15 -10.39 -2.00 24.75
CA ASP A 15 -9.42 -2.97 24.22
C ASP A 15 -10.14 -4.15 23.52
N LEU A 16 -11.24 -4.65 24.10
CA LEU A 16 -12.05 -5.71 23.47
C LEU A 16 -12.69 -5.23 22.15
N ALA A 17 -13.26 -4.02 22.13
CA ALA A 17 -13.81 -3.43 20.91
C ALA A 17 -12.72 -3.23 19.84
N ASN A 18 -11.52 -2.80 20.22
CA ASN A 18 -10.40 -2.65 19.31
C ASN A 18 -9.94 -3.99 18.70
N GLU A 19 -9.93 -5.06 19.49
CA GLU A 19 -9.58 -6.42 19.00
C GLU A 19 -10.64 -6.98 18.05
N GLU A 20 -11.91 -6.69 18.27
CA GLU A 20 -12.99 -7.08 17.36
C GLU A 20 -12.86 -6.36 16.02
N VAL A 21 -12.62 -5.04 16.00
CA VAL A 21 -12.40 -4.26 14.80
C VAL A 21 -11.14 -4.71 14.04
N LYS A 22 -10.08 -5.10 14.75
CA LYS A 22 -8.88 -5.68 14.11
C LYS A 22 -9.21 -6.99 13.39
N LYS A 23 -9.98 -7.88 14.03
CA LYS A 23 -10.43 -9.14 13.41
C LYS A 23 -11.28 -8.89 12.19
N GLU A 24 -12.26 -7.98 12.28
CA GLU A 24 -13.09 -7.55 11.15
C GLU A 24 -12.22 -7.04 9.99
N THR A 25 -11.23 -6.19 10.28
CA THR A 25 -10.30 -5.65 9.29
C THR A 25 -9.47 -6.74 8.62
N GLN A 26 -9.01 -7.74 9.36
CA GLN A 26 -8.28 -8.88 8.79
C GLN A 26 -9.18 -9.76 7.92
N VAL A 27 -10.44 -9.98 8.31
CA VAL A 27 -11.42 -10.71 7.49
C VAL A 27 -11.64 -9.96 6.18
N PHE A 28 -11.94 -8.67 6.27
CA PHE A 28 -12.17 -7.85 5.08
C PHE A 28 -10.95 -7.82 4.14
N PHE A 29 -9.74 -7.71 4.68
CA PHE A 29 -8.52 -7.78 3.88
C PHE A 29 -8.38 -9.12 3.14
N ARG A 30 -8.67 -10.25 3.81
CA ARG A 30 -8.66 -11.59 3.19
C ARG A 30 -9.70 -11.72 2.09
N GLU A 31 -10.89 -11.17 2.29
CA GLU A 31 -11.94 -11.15 1.26
C GLU A 31 -11.50 -10.41 0.00
N ILE A 32 -10.84 -9.25 0.14
CA ILE A 32 -10.31 -8.51 -1.01
C ILE A 32 -9.19 -9.32 -1.70
N CYS A 33 -8.32 -9.95 -0.93
CA CYS A 33 -7.28 -10.82 -1.47
C CYS A 33 -7.88 -11.99 -2.25
N GLY A 34 -8.88 -12.68 -1.69
CA GLY A 34 -9.59 -13.78 -2.37
C GLY A 34 -10.32 -13.33 -3.65
N PHE A 35 -10.92 -12.14 -3.63
CA PHE A 35 -11.50 -11.55 -4.83
C PHE A 35 -10.45 -11.31 -5.93
N LEU A 36 -9.30 -10.74 -5.59
CA LEU A 36 -8.25 -10.46 -6.56
C LEU A 36 -7.62 -11.76 -7.09
N GLU A 37 -7.39 -12.73 -6.22
CA GLU A 37 -6.87 -14.05 -6.61
C GLU A 37 -7.80 -14.75 -7.60
N ASN A 38 -9.09 -14.82 -7.29
CA ASN A 38 -10.09 -15.37 -8.21
C ASN A 38 -10.14 -14.59 -9.54
N THR A 39 -10.03 -13.26 -9.50
CA THR A 39 -9.96 -12.44 -10.72
C THR A 39 -8.74 -12.80 -11.59
N PHE A 40 -7.59 -13.00 -10.97
CA PHE A 40 -6.36 -13.38 -11.66
C PHE A 40 -6.42 -14.81 -12.21
N ASP A 41 -7.03 -15.73 -11.50
CA ASP A 41 -7.21 -17.12 -11.95
C ASP A 41 -8.21 -17.23 -13.12
N ILE A 42 -9.30 -16.44 -13.08
CA ILE A 42 -10.20 -16.29 -14.24
C ILE A 42 -9.43 -15.73 -15.45
N PHE A 43 -8.56 -14.74 -15.22
CA PHE A 43 -7.76 -14.21 -16.32
C PHE A 43 -6.75 -15.22 -16.86
N ARG A 44 -6.07 -16.00 -16.01
CA ARG A 44 -5.14 -17.06 -16.46
C ARG A 44 -5.81 -18.12 -17.33
N THR A 45 -7.06 -18.46 -17.00
CA THR A 45 -7.79 -19.55 -17.66
C THR A 45 -8.62 -19.10 -18.84
N LYS A 46 -9.23 -17.89 -18.77
CA LYS A 46 -10.21 -17.40 -19.75
C LYS A 46 -9.80 -16.09 -20.43
N GLU A 47 -8.72 -15.47 -19.99
CA GLU A 47 -8.26 -14.15 -20.44
C GLU A 47 -9.30 -13.01 -20.27
N ILE A 48 -10.23 -13.16 -19.30
CA ILE A 48 -11.31 -12.22 -19.04
C ILE A 48 -11.04 -11.48 -17.73
N ILE A 49 -11.12 -10.15 -17.77
CA ILE A 49 -11.18 -9.27 -16.60
C ILE A 49 -12.34 -8.29 -16.80
N SER A 50 -13.20 -8.15 -15.81
CA SER A 50 -14.32 -7.21 -15.86
C SER A 50 -14.02 -5.95 -15.06
N TYR A 51 -14.00 -4.80 -15.73
CA TYR A 51 -13.86 -3.50 -15.04
C TYR A 51 -15.01 -3.25 -14.06
N ASN A 52 -16.23 -3.63 -14.41
CA ASN A 52 -17.38 -3.46 -13.52
C ASN A 52 -17.21 -4.24 -12.20
N HIS A 53 -16.70 -5.46 -12.23
CA HIS A 53 -16.43 -6.23 -11.00
C HIS A 53 -15.34 -5.55 -10.14
N ILE A 54 -14.32 -4.97 -10.77
CA ILE A 54 -13.30 -4.21 -10.04
C ILE A 54 -13.91 -2.97 -9.40
N ILE A 55 -14.75 -2.20 -10.12
CA ILE A 55 -15.43 -1.02 -9.55
C ILE A 55 -16.28 -1.40 -8.33
N GLU A 56 -17.07 -2.46 -8.43
CA GLU A 56 -17.94 -2.90 -7.33
C GLU A 56 -17.11 -3.27 -6.09
N GLN A 57 -15.95 -3.89 -6.28
CA GLN A 57 -15.05 -4.16 -5.16
C GLN A 57 -14.45 -2.88 -4.58
N ILE A 58 -14.01 -1.93 -5.41
CA ILE A 58 -13.49 -0.64 -4.94
C ILE A 58 -14.55 0.15 -4.18
N LYS A 59 -15.81 0.14 -4.63
CA LYS A 59 -16.93 0.78 -3.93
C LYS A 59 -17.17 0.22 -2.52
N LYS A 60 -16.84 -1.05 -2.25
CA LYS A 60 -16.88 -1.64 -0.90
C LYS A 60 -15.68 -1.20 -0.05
N ILE A 61 -14.51 -1.07 -0.67
CA ILE A 61 -13.27 -0.69 0.03
C ILE A 61 -13.33 0.75 0.53
N ILE A 62 -13.85 1.68 -0.25
CA ILE A 62 -13.88 3.12 0.09
C ILE A 62 -14.57 3.40 1.43
N PRO A 63 -15.83 2.99 1.68
CA PRO A 63 -16.50 3.23 2.97
C PRO A 63 -15.80 2.51 4.13
N PHE A 64 -15.29 1.30 3.91
CA PHE A 64 -14.55 0.57 4.93
C PHE A 64 -13.29 1.31 5.40
N ILE A 65 -12.52 1.89 4.44
CA ILE A 65 -11.36 2.72 4.78
C ILE A 65 -11.77 3.94 5.58
N ARG A 66 -12.88 4.61 5.26
CA ARG A 66 -13.35 5.80 5.98
C ARG A 66 -13.76 5.48 7.41
N GLU A 67 -14.42 4.36 7.61
CA GLU A 67 -14.92 3.92 8.91
C GLU A 67 -13.81 3.33 9.80
N LYS A 68 -12.97 2.47 9.24
CA LYS A 68 -11.98 1.67 9.98
C LYS A 68 -10.54 2.12 9.68
N ARG A 69 -10.31 3.41 9.35
CA ARG A 69 -9.04 3.95 8.84
C ARG A 69 -7.82 3.54 9.66
N HIS A 70 -7.87 3.67 10.97
CA HIS A 70 -6.73 3.37 11.83
C HIS A 70 -6.34 1.89 11.82
N PHE A 71 -7.30 1.01 11.68
CA PHE A 71 -7.07 -0.43 11.67
C PHE A 71 -6.64 -0.95 10.29
N ILE A 72 -7.28 -0.47 9.21
CA ILE A 72 -6.95 -0.91 7.85
C ILE A 72 -5.60 -0.36 7.37
N LEU A 73 -5.13 0.76 7.91
CA LEU A 73 -3.81 1.32 7.62
C LEU A 73 -2.69 0.77 8.52
N ASP A 74 -3.02 -0.01 9.54
CA ASP A 74 -2.03 -0.80 10.28
C ASP A 74 -1.56 -2.00 9.44
N MET A 75 -0.65 -1.73 8.51
CA MET A 75 -0.11 -2.71 7.56
C MET A 75 0.59 -3.89 8.26
N SER A 76 1.01 -3.72 9.53
CA SER A 76 1.66 -4.78 10.30
C SER A 76 0.69 -5.91 10.66
N ASN A 77 -0.58 -5.60 10.83
CA ASN A 77 -1.65 -6.54 11.14
C ASN A 77 -2.28 -7.19 9.89
N LEU A 78 -2.10 -6.58 8.71
CA LEU A 78 -2.59 -7.13 7.45
C LEU A 78 -1.65 -8.22 6.92
N LYS A 79 -1.53 -9.31 7.67
CA LYS A 79 -0.74 -10.48 7.26
C LYS A 79 -1.68 -11.52 6.66
N VAL A 80 -1.31 -12.03 5.49
CA VAL A 80 -1.96 -13.18 4.90
C VAL A 80 -0.88 -14.16 4.51
N THR A 81 -0.90 -15.31 5.15
CA THR A 81 -0.01 -16.44 4.83
C THR A 81 -0.55 -17.30 3.69
N GLU A 82 -1.84 -17.15 3.39
CA GLU A 82 -2.61 -18.00 2.47
C GLU A 82 -2.54 -17.52 1.01
N HIS A 83 -2.25 -16.23 0.77
CA HIS A 83 -2.16 -15.65 -0.57
C HIS A 83 -0.71 -15.34 -0.95
N ASN A 84 -0.41 -15.41 -2.24
CA ASN A 84 0.92 -15.07 -2.70
C ASN A 84 1.21 -13.56 -2.55
N TYR A 85 2.50 -13.21 -2.54
CA TYR A 85 2.97 -11.84 -2.41
C TYR A 85 2.32 -10.87 -3.41
N LEU A 86 2.09 -11.31 -4.65
CA LEU A 86 1.53 -10.49 -5.70
C LEU A 86 0.14 -9.95 -5.34
N ILE A 87 -0.69 -10.80 -4.74
CA ILE A 87 -2.05 -10.48 -4.32
C ILE A 87 -2.04 -9.51 -3.13
N SER A 88 -1.35 -9.89 -2.03
CA SER A 88 -1.32 -9.06 -0.82
C SER A 88 -0.74 -7.67 -1.08
N HIS A 89 0.33 -7.60 -1.87
CA HIS A 89 0.97 -6.36 -2.28
C HIS A 89 0.01 -5.46 -3.09
N SER A 90 -0.71 -6.03 -4.06
CA SER A 90 -1.66 -5.27 -4.88
C SER A 90 -2.81 -4.72 -4.05
N VAL A 91 -3.35 -5.52 -3.13
CA VAL A 91 -4.44 -5.10 -2.23
C VAL A 91 -3.97 -4.00 -1.27
N LYS A 92 -2.80 -4.15 -0.64
CA LYS A 92 -2.22 -3.10 0.23
C LYS A 92 -2.00 -1.80 -0.53
N THR A 93 -1.46 -1.89 -1.75
CA THR A 93 -1.24 -0.73 -2.61
C THR A 93 -2.58 -0.03 -2.92
N ALA A 94 -3.64 -0.78 -3.20
CA ALA A 94 -4.97 -0.21 -3.46
C ALA A 94 -5.55 0.46 -2.21
N ILE A 95 -5.48 -0.17 -1.04
CA ILE A 95 -5.97 0.39 0.23
C ILE A 95 -5.29 1.73 0.52
N VAL A 96 -3.95 1.79 0.47
CA VAL A 96 -3.22 3.03 0.74
C VAL A 96 -3.49 4.09 -0.32
N SER A 97 -3.63 3.71 -1.60
CA SER A 97 -3.96 4.63 -2.69
C SER A 97 -5.34 5.27 -2.53
N ILE A 98 -6.34 4.48 -2.11
CA ILE A 98 -7.69 4.97 -1.82
C ILE A 98 -7.67 5.89 -0.59
N ALA A 99 -6.94 5.53 0.48
CA ALA A 99 -6.78 6.37 1.66
C ALA A 99 -6.11 7.71 1.34
N LEU A 100 -5.12 7.70 0.42
CA LEU A 100 -4.47 8.92 -0.08
C LEU A 100 -5.43 9.76 -0.94
N ALA A 101 -6.23 9.12 -1.81
CA ALA A 101 -7.26 9.80 -2.59
C ALA A 101 -8.31 10.49 -1.70
N ASP A 102 -8.74 9.83 -0.61
CA ASP A 102 -9.66 10.37 0.38
C ASP A 102 -9.03 11.56 1.14
N PHE A 103 -7.76 11.45 1.56
CA PHE A 103 -7.01 12.55 2.17
C PHE A 103 -6.90 13.77 1.24
N LEU A 104 -6.61 13.54 -0.04
CA LEU A 104 -6.55 14.59 -1.07
C LEU A 104 -7.93 15.09 -1.52
N LYS A 105 -9.02 14.54 -0.99
CA LYS A 105 -10.42 14.85 -1.36
C LYS A 105 -10.66 14.73 -2.86
N LEU A 106 -10.11 13.70 -3.50
CA LEU A 106 -10.34 13.46 -4.92
C LEU A 106 -11.83 13.19 -5.18
N PRO A 107 -12.35 13.61 -6.35
CA PRO A 107 -13.72 13.27 -6.75
C PRO A 107 -13.95 11.75 -6.73
N PRO A 108 -15.18 11.27 -6.44
CA PRO A 108 -15.45 9.83 -6.30
C PRO A 108 -15.00 8.97 -7.49
N HIS A 109 -15.23 9.44 -8.72
CA HIS A 109 -14.80 8.70 -9.91
C HIS A 109 -13.27 8.56 -9.98
N LYS A 110 -12.50 9.61 -9.61
CA LYS A 110 -11.04 9.56 -9.58
C LYS A 110 -10.50 8.65 -8.48
N THR A 111 -11.18 8.60 -7.34
CA THR A 111 -10.85 7.64 -6.26
C THR A 111 -11.05 6.21 -6.72
N ILE A 112 -12.15 5.93 -7.44
CA ILE A 112 -12.45 4.61 -8.01
C ILE A 112 -11.39 4.22 -9.06
N GLU A 113 -11.06 5.11 -9.99
CA GLU A 113 -10.05 4.88 -11.03
C GLU A 113 -8.67 4.61 -10.42
N LEU A 114 -8.23 5.42 -9.44
CA LEU A 114 -6.95 5.22 -8.77
C LEU A 114 -6.93 3.90 -8.00
N GLY A 115 -8.00 3.57 -7.28
CA GLY A 115 -8.14 2.29 -6.57
C GLY A 115 -8.08 1.09 -7.52
N ALA A 116 -8.77 1.16 -8.66
CA ALA A 116 -8.74 0.13 -9.70
C ALA A 116 -7.35 -0.02 -10.32
N ALA A 117 -6.68 1.09 -10.66
CA ALA A 117 -5.33 1.07 -11.18
C ALA A 117 -4.34 0.46 -10.18
N ALA A 118 -4.45 0.83 -8.90
CA ALA A 118 -3.60 0.31 -7.83
C ALA A 118 -3.85 -1.19 -7.57
N LEU A 119 -5.11 -1.65 -7.63
CA LEU A 119 -5.44 -3.07 -7.48
C LEU A 119 -4.88 -3.90 -8.63
N MET A 120 -4.90 -3.36 -9.86
CA MET A 120 -4.54 -4.07 -11.08
C MET A 120 -3.10 -3.84 -11.54
N HIS A 121 -2.27 -3.03 -10.83
CA HIS A 121 -0.95 -2.63 -11.32
C HIS A 121 0.04 -3.79 -11.57
N LYS A 122 -0.20 -4.96 -10.97
CA LYS A 122 0.60 -6.16 -11.18
C LYS A 122 0.01 -7.16 -12.18
N VAL A 123 -1.15 -6.89 -12.79
CA VAL A 123 -1.84 -7.83 -13.69
C VAL A 123 -0.95 -8.36 -14.83
N GLY A 124 -0.07 -7.52 -15.35
CA GLY A 124 0.86 -7.94 -16.40
C GLY A 124 1.86 -9.02 -15.98
N MET A 125 2.12 -9.18 -14.69
CA MET A 125 2.97 -10.26 -14.18
C MET A 125 2.37 -11.66 -14.42
N LEU A 126 1.04 -11.75 -14.61
CA LEU A 126 0.36 -13.02 -14.91
C LEU A 126 0.76 -13.61 -16.28
N LYS A 127 1.35 -12.81 -17.15
CA LYS A 127 1.89 -13.26 -18.45
C LYS A 127 3.37 -13.63 -18.40
N LEU A 128 4.03 -13.49 -17.25
CA LEU A 128 5.41 -13.91 -17.08
C LEU A 128 5.48 -15.38 -16.68
N PRO A 129 6.52 -16.12 -17.11
CA PRO A 129 6.75 -17.50 -16.66
C PRO A 129 6.87 -17.56 -15.12
N GLU A 130 6.22 -18.54 -14.52
CA GLU A 130 6.25 -18.74 -13.07
C GLU A 130 7.66 -18.96 -12.54
N THR A 131 8.52 -19.59 -13.33
CA THR A 131 9.95 -19.79 -13.02
C THR A 131 10.71 -18.49 -12.78
N ILE A 132 10.27 -17.36 -13.37
CA ILE A 132 10.85 -16.03 -13.14
C ILE A 132 10.31 -15.45 -11.82
N LEU A 133 9.03 -15.65 -11.52
CA LEU A 133 8.36 -15.08 -10.36
C LEU A 133 8.76 -15.76 -9.05
N THR A 134 9.13 -17.04 -9.10
CA THR A 134 9.46 -17.89 -7.94
C THR A 134 10.96 -18.15 -7.78
N ASN A 135 11.82 -17.58 -8.64
CA ASN A 135 13.27 -17.84 -8.62
C ASN A 135 13.93 -17.32 -7.32
N PRO A 136 14.47 -18.19 -6.47
CA PRO A 136 15.12 -17.80 -5.22
C PRO A 136 16.55 -17.29 -5.40
N GLY A 137 17.20 -17.62 -6.52
CA GLY A 137 18.63 -17.41 -6.74
C GLY A 137 19.02 -16.04 -7.32
N GLY A 138 18.08 -15.11 -7.44
CA GLY A 138 18.29 -13.84 -8.14
C GLY A 138 18.04 -13.96 -9.63
N LEU A 139 17.72 -12.84 -10.26
CA LEU A 139 17.30 -12.79 -11.67
C LEU A 139 18.50 -12.55 -12.59
N LYS A 140 18.59 -13.31 -13.67
CA LYS A 140 19.52 -13.06 -14.78
C LYS A 140 19.09 -11.81 -15.55
N GLU A 141 19.98 -11.23 -16.34
CA GLU A 141 19.70 -10.00 -17.09
C GLU A 141 18.51 -10.14 -18.07
N ASN A 142 18.40 -11.28 -18.74
CA ASN A 142 17.26 -11.58 -19.62
C ASN A 142 15.94 -11.70 -18.85
N GLU A 143 15.95 -12.27 -17.64
CA GLU A 143 14.78 -12.38 -16.76
C GLU A 143 14.38 -11.00 -16.22
N TRP A 144 15.37 -10.16 -15.88
CA TRP A 144 15.13 -8.75 -15.53
C TRP A 144 14.47 -7.97 -16.67
N ASN A 145 14.92 -8.18 -17.90
CA ASN A 145 14.33 -7.53 -19.08
C ASN A 145 12.88 -8.01 -19.31
N ALA A 146 12.61 -9.29 -19.11
CA ALA A 146 11.23 -9.83 -19.13
C ALA A 146 10.34 -9.19 -18.06
N ILE A 147 10.86 -9.07 -16.82
CA ILE A 147 10.12 -8.40 -15.73
C ILE A 147 9.85 -6.94 -16.10
N LYS A 148 10.81 -6.19 -16.61
CA LYS A 148 10.61 -4.77 -17.00
C LYS A 148 9.52 -4.59 -18.07
N ALA A 149 9.11 -5.64 -18.75
CA ALA A 149 8.02 -5.58 -19.73
C ALA A 149 6.61 -5.72 -19.11
N TYR A 150 6.48 -6.19 -17.84
CA TYR A 150 5.15 -6.43 -17.28
C TYR A 150 4.22 -5.22 -17.23
N PRO A 151 4.67 -3.95 -17.05
CA PRO A 151 3.77 -2.81 -17.12
C PRO A 151 3.14 -2.64 -18.51
N ILE A 152 3.89 -2.95 -19.58
CA ILE A 152 3.36 -2.93 -20.94
C ILE A 152 2.32 -4.03 -21.13
N LEU A 153 2.58 -5.23 -20.60
CA LEU A 153 1.62 -6.34 -20.65
C LEU A 153 0.34 -6.00 -19.89
N GLY A 154 0.47 -5.42 -18.68
CA GLY A 154 -0.66 -4.96 -17.88
C GLY A 154 -1.50 -3.90 -18.59
N TYR A 155 -0.86 -2.92 -19.19
CA TYR A 155 -1.52 -1.90 -20.00
C TYR A 155 -2.35 -2.51 -21.15
N LYS A 156 -1.76 -3.43 -21.91
CA LYS A 156 -2.45 -4.12 -23.02
C LYS A 156 -3.64 -4.95 -22.54
N ILE A 157 -3.49 -5.67 -21.42
CA ILE A 157 -4.58 -6.46 -20.79
C ILE A 157 -5.74 -5.55 -20.44
N LEU A 158 -5.47 -4.43 -19.75
CA LEU A 158 -6.54 -3.53 -19.31
C LEU A 158 -7.18 -2.77 -20.47
N GLN A 159 -6.43 -2.42 -21.51
CA GLN A 159 -7.02 -1.84 -22.74
C GLN A 159 -7.96 -2.83 -23.43
N ALA A 160 -7.53 -4.09 -23.59
CA ALA A 160 -8.35 -5.13 -24.19
C ALA A 160 -9.64 -5.40 -23.39
N ALA A 161 -9.58 -5.21 -22.06
CA ALA A 161 -10.72 -5.33 -21.15
C ALA A 161 -11.54 -4.03 -20.99
N ALA A 162 -11.32 -3.03 -21.85
CA ALA A 162 -12.03 -1.74 -21.90
C ALA A 162 -11.99 -0.95 -20.57
N PHE A 163 -10.88 -1.02 -19.85
CA PHE A 163 -10.66 -0.15 -18.70
C PHE A 163 -10.44 1.31 -19.16
N PRO A 164 -10.82 2.31 -18.33
CA PRO A 164 -10.56 3.72 -18.65
C PRO A 164 -9.09 3.96 -19.00
N PRO A 165 -8.80 4.84 -19.97
CA PRO A 165 -7.43 5.14 -20.37
C PRO A 165 -6.53 5.58 -19.21
N ALA A 166 -7.06 6.36 -18.25
CA ALA A 166 -6.30 6.81 -17.08
C ALA A 166 -5.86 5.63 -16.20
N VAL A 167 -6.70 4.59 -16.03
CA VAL A 167 -6.38 3.38 -15.27
C VAL A 167 -5.28 2.57 -15.97
N SER A 168 -5.46 2.30 -17.28
CA SER A 168 -4.49 1.52 -18.06
C SER A 168 -3.13 2.25 -18.12
N MET A 169 -3.15 3.58 -18.31
CA MET A 169 -1.93 4.39 -18.34
C MET A 169 -1.18 4.36 -17.00
N ALA A 170 -1.89 4.45 -15.87
CA ALA A 170 -1.27 4.34 -14.56
C ALA A 170 -0.56 2.99 -14.36
N VAL A 171 -1.15 1.90 -14.87
CA VAL A 171 -0.53 0.57 -14.85
C VAL A 171 0.72 0.51 -15.73
N LEU A 172 0.76 1.22 -16.87
CA LEU A 172 1.97 1.33 -17.68
C LEU A 172 3.08 2.09 -16.94
N GLU A 173 2.74 3.13 -16.19
CA GLU A 173 3.67 4.14 -15.68
C GLU A 173 4.14 3.92 -14.23
N HIS A 174 3.53 3.02 -13.46
CA HIS A 174 3.83 2.87 -12.03
C HIS A 174 5.28 2.46 -11.70
N GLN A 175 6.06 2.04 -12.69
CA GLN A 175 7.49 1.78 -12.52
C GLN A 175 8.37 2.91 -13.10
N GLU A 176 7.77 3.97 -13.62
CA GLU A 176 8.52 5.17 -13.98
C GLU A 176 9.02 5.90 -12.73
N ARG A 177 10.06 6.68 -12.89
CA ARG A 177 10.68 7.47 -11.82
C ARG A 177 10.77 8.93 -12.25
N ASN A 178 10.57 9.84 -11.32
CA ASN A 178 10.50 11.27 -11.57
C ASN A 178 11.75 11.81 -12.29
N ASN A 179 12.91 11.17 -12.09
CA ASN A 179 14.18 11.48 -12.73
C ASN A 179 14.44 10.73 -14.06
N GLY A 180 13.47 10.00 -14.60
CA GLY A 180 13.60 9.26 -15.87
C GLY A 180 14.39 7.96 -15.81
N THR A 181 14.78 7.49 -14.62
CA THR A 181 15.50 6.21 -14.46
C THR A 181 14.57 4.99 -14.38
N GLY A 182 13.27 5.22 -14.44
CA GLY A 182 12.25 4.19 -14.42
C GLY A 182 12.11 3.40 -15.71
N TYR A 183 11.04 2.64 -15.82
CA TYR A 183 10.68 1.86 -17.01
C TYR A 183 9.15 1.75 -17.13
N PRO A 184 8.59 1.42 -18.30
CA PRO A 184 9.24 0.95 -19.52
C PRO A 184 9.66 2.06 -20.50
N ARG A 185 9.11 3.28 -20.37
CA ARG A 185 9.30 4.37 -21.34
C ARG A 185 10.42 5.34 -20.98
N LYS A 186 10.91 5.28 -19.74
CA LYS A 186 11.92 6.21 -19.17
C LYS A 186 11.49 7.68 -19.25
N ILE A 187 10.20 7.93 -19.03
CA ILE A 187 9.65 9.28 -18.94
C ILE A 187 9.90 9.88 -17.55
N SER A 188 9.84 11.21 -17.46
CA SER A 188 10.20 11.93 -16.23
C SER A 188 9.21 13.05 -15.91
N GLY A 189 9.19 13.46 -14.65
CA GLY A 189 8.45 14.63 -14.18
C GLY A 189 6.96 14.59 -14.57
N ASP A 190 6.50 15.66 -15.25
CA ASP A 190 5.08 15.82 -15.60
C ASP A 190 4.61 14.95 -16.79
N GLN A 191 5.53 14.21 -17.41
CA GLN A 191 5.16 13.19 -18.40
C GLN A 191 4.52 11.96 -17.75
N ILE A 192 4.78 11.73 -16.44
CA ILE A 192 4.17 10.64 -15.67
C ILE A 192 2.80 11.09 -15.17
N SER A 193 1.76 10.31 -15.42
CA SER A 193 0.41 10.62 -14.95
C SER A 193 0.35 10.67 -13.42
N PHE A 194 -0.59 11.44 -12.89
CA PHE A 194 -0.79 11.54 -11.43
C PHE A 194 -1.00 10.16 -10.78
N TYR A 195 -1.83 9.30 -11.36
CA TYR A 195 -2.05 7.95 -10.82
C TYR A 195 -0.79 7.09 -10.89
N GLY A 196 -0.01 7.21 -11.96
CA GLY A 196 1.30 6.56 -12.10
C GLY A 196 2.26 6.97 -10.98
N LYS A 197 2.39 8.28 -10.71
CA LYS A 197 3.20 8.83 -9.61
C LYS A 197 2.73 8.31 -8.25
N VAL A 198 1.42 8.28 -7.99
CA VAL A 198 0.85 7.79 -6.72
C VAL A 198 1.16 6.31 -6.52
N ILE A 199 0.91 5.48 -7.53
CA ILE A 199 1.14 4.03 -7.42
C ILE A 199 2.64 3.74 -7.31
N ALA A 200 3.52 4.49 -8.00
CA ALA A 200 4.98 4.33 -7.88
C ALA A 200 5.47 4.51 -6.44
N VAL A 201 5.01 5.56 -5.76
CA VAL A 201 5.36 5.84 -4.35
C VAL A 201 4.81 4.78 -3.42
N ILE A 202 3.50 4.52 -3.50
CA ILE A 202 2.80 3.63 -2.57
C ILE A 202 3.25 2.17 -2.73
N SER A 203 3.38 1.68 -3.98
CA SER A 203 3.84 0.30 -4.21
C SER A 203 5.28 0.10 -3.72
N SER A 204 6.13 1.13 -3.82
CA SER A 204 7.49 1.08 -3.29
C SER A 204 7.50 1.03 -1.76
N TYR A 205 6.65 1.83 -1.08
CA TYR A 205 6.45 1.76 0.35
C TYR A 205 5.95 0.36 0.78
N CYS A 206 4.87 -0.13 0.18
CA CYS A 206 4.33 -1.47 0.49
C CYS A 206 5.39 -2.57 0.29
N ALA A 207 6.19 -2.47 -0.78
CA ALA A 207 7.27 -3.41 -1.05
C ALA A 207 8.42 -3.35 -0.04
N ALA A 208 8.66 -2.19 0.59
CA ALA A 208 9.68 -2.03 1.62
C ALA A 208 9.30 -2.70 2.95
N ILE A 209 8.01 -2.60 3.34
CA ILE A 209 7.51 -3.10 4.63
C ILE A 209 7.08 -4.58 4.58
N GLU A 210 6.88 -5.15 3.39
CA GLU A 210 6.36 -6.51 3.24
C GLU A 210 7.48 -7.55 3.30
N LYS A 211 7.26 -8.60 4.09
CA LYS A 211 8.16 -9.76 4.12
C LYS A 211 8.07 -10.50 2.80
N ARG A 212 9.24 -10.86 2.26
CA ARG A 212 9.37 -11.74 1.09
C ARG A 212 10.19 -12.95 1.47
N PRO A 213 10.13 -14.06 0.72
CA PRO A 213 10.91 -15.25 1.02
C PRO A 213 12.42 -14.99 1.23
N PHE A 214 12.95 -13.94 0.57
CA PHE A 214 14.39 -13.58 0.57
C PHE A 214 14.70 -12.23 1.21
N LYS A 215 13.72 -11.55 1.83
CA LYS A 215 13.93 -10.23 2.45
C LYS A 215 12.99 -10.06 3.64
N SER A 216 13.57 -9.86 4.83
CA SER A 216 12.79 -9.37 5.98
C SER A 216 12.18 -8.02 5.63
N GLY A 217 10.86 -7.87 5.80
CA GLY A 217 10.20 -6.56 5.67
C GLY A 217 10.77 -5.58 6.69
N LYS A 218 10.89 -4.31 6.30
CA LYS A 218 11.19 -3.22 7.23
C LYS A 218 9.96 -2.93 8.07
N ASP A 219 10.13 -2.30 9.22
CA ASP A 219 9.01 -1.68 9.91
C ASP A 219 8.45 -0.50 9.09
N ALA A 220 7.21 -0.10 9.41
CA ALA A 220 6.50 0.89 8.64
C ALA A 220 7.19 2.28 8.63
N HIS A 221 7.83 2.67 9.75
CA HIS A 221 8.59 3.92 9.85
C HIS A 221 9.82 3.91 8.93
N ASN A 222 10.62 2.85 8.97
CA ASN A 222 11.78 2.70 8.07
C ASN A 222 11.35 2.63 6.58
N GLY A 223 10.17 2.09 6.29
CA GLY A 223 9.55 2.18 4.97
C GLY A 223 9.31 3.62 4.52
N ILE A 224 8.78 4.48 5.39
CA ILE A 224 8.60 5.93 5.13
C ILE A 224 9.96 6.61 4.93
N LEU A 225 10.96 6.31 5.77
CA LEU A 225 12.31 6.90 5.64
C LEU A 225 12.95 6.58 4.29
N ASP A 226 12.77 5.35 3.77
CA ASP A 226 13.29 5.00 2.44
C ASP A 226 12.63 5.83 1.33
N ILE A 227 11.31 6.02 1.38
CA ILE A 227 10.62 6.87 0.41
C ILE A 227 11.08 8.32 0.50
N LEU A 228 11.31 8.84 1.71
CA LEU A 228 11.79 10.20 1.94
C LEU A 228 13.19 10.47 1.35
N LYS A 229 14.09 9.48 1.40
CA LYS A 229 15.46 9.61 0.81
C LYS A 229 15.43 9.90 -0.68
N ASP A 230 14.39 9.41 -1.37
CA ASP A 230 14.20 9.52 -2.82
C ASP A 230 13.17 10.58 -3.23
N MET A 231 12.62 11.33 -2.24
CA MET A 231 11.67 12.44 -2.48
C MET A 231 12.32 13.54 -3.33
N GLY A 232 11.61 14.01 -4.34
CA GLY A 232 12.10 15.01 -5.30
C GLY A 232 13.15 14.47 -6.29
N LYS A 233 13.60 13.22 -6.13
CA LYS A 233 14.52 12.53 -7.05
C LYS A 233 13.78 11.47 -7.86
N GLN A 234 13.60 10.29 -7.27
CA GLN A 234 12.86 9.20 -7.90
C GLN A 234 11.35 9.37 -7.77
N TYR A 235 10.87 10.02 -6.71
CA TYR A 235 9.45 10.19 -6.40
C TYR A 235 9.04 11.66 -6.41
N ASP A 236 7.81 11.90 -6.84
CA ASP A 236 7.18 13.22 -6.80
C ASP A 236 7.00 13.67 -5.33
N ASP A 237 7.52 14.85 -5.00
CA ASP A 237 7.54 15.35 -3.63
C ASP A 237 6.15 15.65 -3.06
N LYS A 238 5.18 16.06 -3.91
CA LYS A 238 3.79 16.29 -3.49
C LYS A 238 3.12 14.99 -3.11
N VAL A 239 3.36 13.93 -3.88
CA VAL A 239 2.82 12.59 -3.59
C VAL A 239 3.45 12.00 -2.33
N VAL A 240 4.77 12.15 -2.14
CA VAL A 240 5.44 11.68 -0.92
C VAL A 240 4.91 12.41 0.31
N LYS A 241 4.75 13.74 0.26
CA LYS A 241 4.14 14.51 1.34
C LYS A 241 2.72 14.03 1.64
N ALA A 242 1.88 13.83 0.61
CA ALA A 242 0.53 13.31 0.78
C ALA A 242 0.52 11.91 1.44
N LEU A 243 1.46 11.03 1.08
CA LEU A 243 1.61 9.72 1.73
C LEU A 243 1.91 9.86 3.23
N ILE A 244 2.83 10.76 3.62
CA ILE A 244 3.17 11.01 5.01
C ILE A 244 1.95 11.51 5.81
N PHE A 245 1.16 12.43 5.25
CA PHE A 245 -0.08 12.88 5.89
C PHE A 245 -1.16 11.80 5.94
N THR A 246 -1.13 10.85 4.99
CA THR A 246 -2.07 9.72 4.97
C THR A 246 -1.75 8.67 6.03
N LEU A 247 -0.47 8.30 6.18
CA LEU A 247 0.01 7.21 7.04
C LEU A 247 0.59 7.68 8.37
N SER A 248 0.98 8.96 8.50
CA SER A 248 1.85 9.54 9.53
C SER A 248 3.34 9.26 9.28
N PHE A 249 4.20 10.10 9.88
CA PHE A 249 5.64 9.87 9.92
C PHE A 249 6.00 8.62 10.73
N TYR A 250 5.20 8.37 11.78
CA TYR A 250 5.20 7.14 12.55
C TYR A 250 3.89 6.40 12.30
N PRO A 251 3.84 5.48 11.31
CA PRO A 251 2.62 4.75 11.00
C PRO A 251 2.13 3.91 12.19
N ILE A 252 0.85 3.59 12.18
CA ILE A 252 0.22 2.77 13.22
C ILE A 252 0.95 1.42 13.31
N GLY A 253 1.12 0.92 14.55
CA GLY A 253 1.89 -0.29 14.83
C GLY A 253 3.41 -0.07 14.95
N THR A 254 3.94 1.13 14.66
CA THR A 254 5.36 1.45 14.87
C THR A 254 5.69 1.44 16.35
N LYS A 255 6.73 0.70 16.74
CA LYS A 255 7.31 0.79 18.09
C LYS A 255 8.28 1.95 18.16
N VAL A 256 8.19 2.75 19.19
CA VAL A 256 9.02 3.93 19.43
C VAL A 256 9.62 3.87 20.82
N LEU A 257 10.87 4.34 20.94
CA LEU A 257 11.53 4.56 22.22
C LEU A 257 11.32 6.03 22.60
N LEU A 258 10.77 6.28 23.77
CA LEU A 258 10.53 7.61 24.30
C LEU A 258 11.77 8.17 24.99
N SER A 259 11.80 9.49 25.24
CA SER A 259 12.92 10.17 25.92
C SER A 259 13.15 9.70 27.35
N ASN A 260 12.14 9.13 28.01
CA ASN A 260 12.19 8.51 29.33
C ASN A 260 12.54 7.00 29.30
N ASN A 261 13.04 6.48 28.15
CA ASN A 261 13.38 5.06 27.91
C ASN A 261 12.19 4.08 27.88
N SER A 262 10.94 4.54 28.02
CA SER A 262 9.78 3.67 27.85
C SER A 262 9.61 3.27 26.39
N ILE A 263 9.10 2.05 26.13
CA ILE A 263 8.72 1.59 24.81
C ILE A 263 7.23 1.84 24.63
N ALA A 264 6.86 2.45 23.51
CA ALA A 264 5.48 2.70 23.16
C ALA A 264 5.16 2.20 21.74
N VAL A 265 3.88 2.00 21.46
CA VAL A 265 3.36 1.68 20.12
C VAL A 265 2.42 2.79 19.65
N VAL A 266 2.54 3.16 18.38
CA VAL A 266 1.65 4.13 17.73
C VAL A 266 0.29 3.49 17.53
N THR A 267 -0.78 4.11 18.06
CA THR A 267 -2.16 3.61 18.01
C THR A 267 -3.07 4.42 17.08
N LYS A 268 -2.82 5.73 16.93
CA LYS A 268 -3.58 6.59 16.02
C LYS A 268 -2.65 7.60 15.34
N THR A 269 -2.97 7.96 14.11
CA THR A 269 -2.25 9.02 13.38
C THR A 269 -2.81 10.39 13.77
N ASN A 270 -1.95 11.41 13.73
CA ASN A 270 -2.34 12.80 13.86
C ASN A 270 -2.21 13.50 12.49
N THR A 271 -3.33 13.75 11.84
CA THR A 271 -3.37 14.36 10.51
C THR A 271 -2.99 15.85 10.51
N ALA A 272 -3.10 16.53 11.66
CA ALA A 272 -2.68 17.92 11.81
C ALA A 272 -1.15 18.02 11.99
N ASN A 273 -0.54 17.07 12.74
CA ASN A 273 0.89 16.97 12.92
C ASN A 273 1.38 15.51 12.80
N PRO A 274 1.79 15.05 11.61
CA PRO A 274 2.23 13.67 11.38
C PRO A 274 3.42 13.20 12.23
N LYS A 275 4.14 14.12 12.89
CA LYS A 275 5.26 13.81 13.78
C LYS A 275 4.83 13.54 15.24
N GLU A 276 3.60 13.85 15.60
CA GLU A 276 3.06 13.72 16.95
C GLU A 276 1.86 12.75 16.95
N PRO A 277 2.09 11.45 16.73
CA PRO A 277 1.03 10.45 16.75
C PRO A 277 0.54 10.20 18.19
N VAL A 278 -0.64 9.58 18.32
CA VAL A 278 -1.10 9.04 19.59
C VAL A 278 -0.38 7.70 19.84
N ILE A 279 0.19 7.54 21.02
CA ILE A 279 0.96 6.38 21.41
C ILE A 279 0.34 5.70 22.66
N ARG A 280 0.58 4.39 22.78
CA ARG A 280 0.32 3.62 24.02
C ARG A 280 1.64 3.09 24.55
N VAL A 281 1.97 3.42 25.78
CA VAL A 281 3.17 2.90 26.47
C VAL A 281 3.01 1.41 26.74
N LEU A 282 4.05 0.63 26.47
CA LEU A 282 4.07 -0.84 26.62
C LEU A 282 4.89 -1.28 27.84
N THR A 283 5.94 -0.51 28.18
CA THR A 283 6.81 -0.78 29.33
C THR A 283 6.91 0.48 30.18
N ALA A 284 7.00 0.30 31.49
CA ALA A 284 7.29 1.42 32.39
C ALA A 284 8.75 1.94 32.21
N GLU A 285 9.08 3.08 32.84
CA GLU A 285 10.42 3.71 32.79
C GLU A 285 11.56 2.81 33.26
N ASP A 286 11.25 1.82 34.10
CA ASP A 286 12.18 0.81 34.63
C ASP A 286 12.31 -0.46 33.76
N GLY A 287 11.64 -0.52 32.63
CA GLY A 287 11.68 -1.66 31.70
C GLY A 287 10.84 -2.87 32.11
N THR A 288 9.97 -2.75 33.11
CA THR A 288 9.05 -3.80 33.57
C THR A 288 7.70 -3.77 32.83
#